data_64b62ca5dd7d53b2f7fcec81b025c14c
#
_entry.id   64b62ca5dd7d53b2f7fcec81b025c14c
#
_cell.length_a   1.000
_cell.length_b   1.000
_cell.length_c   1.000
_cell.angle_alpha   90.00
_cell.angle_beta   90.00
_cell.angle_gamma   90.00
#
_symmetry.space_group_name_H-M   'P 1'
#
loop_
_entity.id
_entity.type
_entity.pdbx_description
1 polymer ?
#
loop_
_entity_poly.entity_id
_entity_poly.type
_entity_poly.pdbx_seq_one_letter_code
_entity_poly.pdbx_strand_id
1 'polypeptide(L)'
;MVWAATTPTAANQPFNITNGDYTRWKLLWPKLAAFFDMEVGNVQTVKTQDIMADKEPVWAEIAEAHQLRKYAMSDIVTWPFLDYAFANGFDQMSSLTNIRQAGWTEVLDTEATVTDQLQKLRDNRIIP
;
A
#
# COMPACT_ATOMS: atom_id res chain seq x y z
N MET A 1 14.68 -1.33 -10.18
CA MET A 1 16.10 -1.15 -9.79
C MET A 1 17.08 -1.91 -10.69
N VAL A 2 16.80 -3.16 -11.07
CA VAL A 2 17.70 -3.93 -11.97
C VAL A 2 18.03 -3.16 -13.25
N TRP A 3 17.04 -2.60 -13.94
CA TRP A 3 17.25 -1.80 -15.14
C TRP A 3 18.26 -0.66 -14.92
N ALA A 4 18.13 0.11 -13.84
CA ALA A 4 19.05 1.23 -13.56
C ALA A 4 20.49 0.76 -13.25
N ALA A 5 20.64 -0.47 -12.73
CA ALA A 5 21.95 -1.05 -12.44
C ALA A 5 22.63 -1.64 -13.69
N THR A 6 21.88 -1.95 -14.75
CA THR A 6 22.37 -2.67 -15.93
C THR A 6 22.34 -1.84 -17.22
N THR A 7 21.73 -0.64 -17.19
CA THR A 7 21.57 0.21 -18.37
C THR A 7 22.60 1.34 -18.38
N PRO A 8 23.45 1.45 -19.41
CA PRO A 8 24.50 2.48 -19.46
C PRO A 8 23.98 3.91 -19.38
N THR A 9 22.81 4.21 -19.97
CA THR A 9 22.18 5.54 -19.92
C THR A 9 21.69 5.94 -18.52
N ALA A 10 21.57 4.99 -17.60
CA ALA A 10 21.19 5.21 -16.22
C ALA A 10 22.38 5.39 -15.26
N ALA A 11 23.62 5.17 -15.75
CA ALA A 11 24.79 5.18 -14.89
C ALA A 11 25.03 6.55 -14.23
N ASN A 12 25.29 6.54 -12.91
CA ASN A 12 25.63 7.72 -12.10
C ASN A 12 24.57 8.84 -12.13
N GLN A 13 23.29 8.51 -12.34
CA GLN A 13 22.21 9.47 -12.35
C GLN A 13 21.17 9.17 -11.24
N PRO A 14 20.64 10.20 -10.56
CA PRO A 14 19.53 10.02 -9.63
C PRO A 14 18.19 9.93 -10.39
N PHE A 15 17.33 9.02 -9.97
CA PHE A 15 15.98 8.87 -10.52
C PHE A 15 14.92 8.81 -9.42
N ASN A 16 13.80 9.49 -9.65
CA ASN A 16 12.57 9.17 -8.94
C ASN A 16 11.98 7.89 -9.54
N ILE A 17 11.50 7.01 -8.66
CA ILE A 17 10.86 5.75 -9.05
C ILE A 17 9.46 5.72 -8.45
N THR A 18 8.46 5.61 -9.32
CA THR A 18 7.05 5.39 -8.96
C THR A 18 6.45 4.36 -9.92
N ASN A 19 5.21 3.97 -9.71
CA ASN A 19 4.50 3.10 -10.64
C ASN A 19 4.20 3.76 -12.01
N GLY A 20 4.32 5.09 -12.09
CA GLY A 20 4.11 5.83 -13.35
C GLY A 20 2.69 6.30 -13.59
N ASP A 21 1.74 5.89 -12.76
CA ASP A 21 0.36 6.34 -12.72
C ASP A 21 0.09 7.27 -11.51
N TYR A 22 -1.15 7.69 -11.35
CA TYR A 22 -1.63 8.48 -10.22
C TYR A 22 -2.92 7.87 -9.68
N THR A 23 -2.92 7.55 -8.38
CA THR A 23 -4.14 7.14 -7.70
C THR A 23 -4.40 8.04 -6.49
N ARG A 24 -5.65 8.08 -6.04
CA ARG A 24 -6.07 8.75 -4.81
C ARG A 24 -6.81 7.77 -3.92
N TRP A 25 -6.70 7.95 -2.62
CA TRP A 25 -7.37 7.12 -1.63
C TRP A 25 -8.86 6.94 -1.90
N LYS A 26 -9.55 7.99 -2.36
CA LYS A 26 -10.99 7.90 -2.69
C LYS A 26 -11.31 6.94 -3.85
N LEU A 27 -10.33 6.65 -4.72
CA LEU A 27 -10.46 5.69 -5.82
C LEU A 27 -10.01 4.29 -5.40
N LEU A 28 -8.94 4.22 -4.62
CA LEU A 28 -8.37 2.97 -4.13
C LEU A 28 -9.25 2.35 -3.03
N TRP A 29 -9.79 3.15 -2.11
CA TRP A 29 -10.53 2.67 -0.93
C TRP A 29 -11.72 1.77 -1.27
N PRO A 30 -12.59 2.08 -2.27
CA PRO A 30 -13.64 1.16 -2.68
C PRO A 30 -13.14 -0.21 -3.15
N LYS A 31 -11.98 -0.24 -3.81
CA LYS A 31 -11.37 -1.51 -4.27
C LYS A 31 -10.84 -2.33 -3.11
N LEU A 32 -10.25 -1.67 -2.09
CA LEU A 32 -9.83 -2.33 -0.85
C LEU A 32 -11.04 -2.90 -0.10
N ALA A 33 -12.11 -2.13 0.04
CA ALA A 33 -13.34 -2.61 0.67
C ALA A 33 -13.93 -3.82 -0.08
N ALA A 34 -14.02 -3.74 -1.41
CA ALA A 34 -14.51 -4.85 -2.24
C ALA A 34 -13.63 -6.10 -2.13
N PHE A 35 -12.31 -5.96 -1.97
CA PHE A 35 -11.41 -7.10 -1.76
C PHE A 35 -11.74 -7.90 -0.50
N PHE A 36 -12.25 -7.24 0.54
CA PHE A 36 -12.69 -7.87 1.80
C PHE A 36 -14.20 -8.07 1.89
N ASP A 37 -14.94 -7.97 0.78
CA ASP A 37 -16.41 -8.06 0.74
C ASP A 37 -17.10 -7.07 1.70
N MET A 38 -16.53 -5.88 1.86
CA MET A 38 -17.02 -4.83 2.75
C MET A 38 -17.65 -3.67 1.97
N GLU A 39 -18.66 -3.04 2.56
CA GLU A 39 -19.20 -1.78 2.05
C GLU A 39 -18.33 -0.59 2.50
N VAL A 40 -18.24 0.42 1.63
CA VAL A 40 -17.53 1.66 1.96
C VAL A 40 -18.39 2.53 2.86
N GLY A 41 -17.89 2.83 4.04
CA GLY A 41 -18.53 3.74 4.98
C GLY A 41 -18.32 5.23 4.63
N ASN A 42 -18.91 6.10 5.42
CA ASN A 42 -18.69 7.54 5.30
C ASN A 42 -17.25 7.91 5.68
N VAL A 43 -16.74 8.97 5.05
CA VAL A 43 -15.41 9.51 5.41
C VAL A 43 -15.45 10.00 6.86
N GLN A 44 -14.51 9.54 7.66
CA GLN A 44 -14.33 9.92 9.05
C GLN A 44 -12.89 10.38 9.29
N THR A 45 -12.73 11.53 9.94
CA THR A 45 -11.42 12.00 10.37
C THR A 45 -11.10 11.41 11.74
N VAL A 46 -10.29 10.40 11.78
CA VAL A 46 -9.93 9.65 13.00
C VAL A 46 -8.42 9.39 13.02
N LYS A 47 -7.88 9.17 14.22
CA LYS A 47 -6.52 8.62 14.36
C LYS A 47 -6.62 7.11 14.48
N THR A 48 -6.03 6.41 13.51
CA THR A 48 -6.06 4.95 13.49
C THR A 48 -5.35 4.36 14.71
N GLN A 49 -4.27 4.98 15.17
CA GLN A 49 -3.58 4.59 16.39
C GLN A 49 -4.50 4.52 17.61
N ASP A 50 -5.39 5.52 17.79
CA ASP A 50 -6.27 5.60 18.95
C ASP A 50 -7.39 4.55 18.86
N ILE A 51 -7.98 4.37 17.65
CA ILE A 51 -9.06 3.41 17.42
C ILE A 51 -8.58 1.96 17.54
N MET A 52 -7.34 1.70 17.13
CA MET A 52 -6.82 0.34 17.07
C MET A 52 -6.04 -0.09 18.32
N ALA A 53 -5.91 0.80 19.32
CA ALA A 53 -5.11 0.56 20.53
C ALA A 53 -5.54 -0.67 21.33
N ASP A 54 -6.84 -1.02 21.33
CA ASP A 54 -7.44 -2.12 22.07
C ASP A 54 -7.89 -3.29 21.18
N LYS A 55 -7.50 -3.33 19.91
CA LYS A 55 -7.99 -4.31 18.92
C LYS A 55 -7.14 -5.58 18.76
N GLU A 56 -6.03 -5.70 19.50
CA GLU A 56 -5.22 -6.92 19.45
C GLU A 56 -6.01 -8.20 19.75
N PRO A 57 -6.93 -8.26 20.76
CA PRO A 57 -7.77 -9.43 20.98
C PRO A 57 -8.67 -9.76 19.78
N VAL A 58 -9.25 -8.74 19.15
CA VAL A 58 -10.10 -8.92 17.95
C VAL A 58 -9.27 -9.49 16.80
N TRP A 59 -8.04 -9.00 16.62
CA TRP A 59 -7.13 -9.56 15.63
C TRP A 59 -6.81 -11.04 15.90
N ALA A 60 -6.57 -11.41 17.16
CA ALA A 60 -6.31 -12.80 17.53
C ALA A 60 -7.50 -13.72 17.20
N GLU A 61 -8.74 -13.27 17.46
CA GLU A 61 -9.95 -14.00 17.09
C GLU A 61 -10.09 -14.18 15.56
N ILE A 62 -9.82 -13.11 14.79
CA ILE A 62 -9.81 -13.17 13.31
C ILE A 62 -8.76 -14.15 12.83
N ALA A 63 -7.55 -14.07 13.37
CA ALA A 63 -6.44 -14.94 12.99
C ALA A 63 -6.75 -16.43 13.27
N GLU A 64 -7.40 -16.73 14.37
CA GLU A 64 -7.85 -18.09 14.70
C GLU A 64 -8.97 -18.55 13.77
N ALA A 65 -10.00 -17.75 13.57
CA ALA A 65 -11.15 -18.08 12.72
C ALA A 65 -10.75 -18.38 11.27
N HIS A 66 -9.78 -17.65 10.74
CA HIS A 66 -9.27 -17.79 9.38
C HIS A 66 -8.01 -18.66 9.26
N GLN A 67 -7.56 -19.29 10.35
CA GLN A 67 -6.35 -20.13 10.39
C GLN A 67 -5.12 -19.41 9.82
N LEU A 68 -4.96 -18.12 10.17
CA LEU A 68 -3.84 -17.30 9.72
C LEU A 68 -2.54 -17.68 10.46
N ARG A 69 -1.42 -17.22 9.94
CA ARG A 69 -0.15 -17.29 10.66
C ARG A 69 -0.23 -16.43 11.92
N LYS A 70 0.40 -16.89 12.99
CA LYS A 70 0.38 -16.20 14.29
C LYS A 70 1.35 -15.01 14.25
N TYR A 71 0.85 -13.86 13.85
CA TYR A 71 1.51 -12.58 13.95
C TYR A 71 0.71 -11.68 14.92
N ALA A 72 1.40 -10.90 15.75
CA ALA A 72 0.76 -9.80 16.44
C ALA A 72 0.35 -8.73 15.42
N MET A 73 -0.68 -7.95 15.71
CA MET A 73 -1.10 -6.87 14.82
C MET A 73 0.04 -5.87 14.57
N SER A 74 0.86 -5.60 15.59
CA SER A 74 2.05 -4.75 15.49
C SER A 74 3.14 -5.26 14.55
N ASP A 75 3.18 -6.57 14.25
CA ASP A 75 4.11 -7.15 13.28
C ASP A 75 3.69 -6.88 11.84
N ILE A 76 2.40 -6.58 11.63
CA ILE A 76 1.79 -6.40 10.31
C ILE A 76 1.61 -4.92 9.98
N VAL A 77 1.25 -4.11 10.98
CA VAL A 77 0.82 -2.71 10.79
C VAL A 77 1.54 -1.77 11.77
N THR A 78 1.95 -0.60 11.25
CA THR A 78 2.44 0.53 12.05
C THR A 78 1.42 1.67 11.98
N TRP A 79 0.50 1.73 12.94
CA TRP A 79 -0.60 2.72 12.98
C TRP A 79 -0.14 4.18 12.90
N PRO A 80 0.92 4.63 13.61
CA PRO A 80 1.43 5.99 13.47
C PRO A 80 1.88 6.34 12.06
N PHE A 81 2.43 5.38 11.31
CA PHE A 81 2.80 5.60 9.91
C PHE A 81 1.56 5.76 9.02
N LEU A 82 0.51 4.99 9.28
CA LEU A 82 -0.75 5.09 8.55
C LEU A 82 -1.42 6.46 8.81
N ASP A 83 -1.45 6.91 10.06
CA ASP A 83 -1.95 8.24 10.42
C ASP A 83 -1.16 9.36 9.72
N TYR A 84 0.16 9.24 9.65
CA TYR A 84 1.00 10.16 8.88
C TYR A 84 0.66 10.15 7.39
N ALA A 85 0.48 8.98 6.78
CA ALA A 85 0.15 8.84 5.37
C ALA A 85 -1.23 9.44 5.02
N PHE A 86 -2.21 9.31 5.92
CA PHE A 86 -3.56 9.87 5.71
C PHE A 86 -3.68 11.36 6.06
N ALA A 87 -2.78 11.90 6.88
CA ALA A 87 -2.80 13.31 7.25
C ALA A 87 -2.37 14.27 6.14
N ASN A 88 -1.84 13.77 5.03
CA ASN A 88 -1.39 14.60 3.91
C ASN A 88 -2.57 15.31 3.23
N GLY A 89 -2.62 16.63 3.35
CA GLY A 89 -3.61 17.50 2.71
C GLY A 89 -3.27 17.91 1.27
N PHE A 90 -2.25 17.31 0.65
CA PHE A 90 -1.78 17.63 -0.69
C PHE A 90 -1.44 16.37 -1.48
N ASP A 91 -1.50 16.50 -2.82
CA ASP A 91 -1.09 15.44 -3.73
C ASP A 91 0.45 15.35 -3.77
N GLN A 92 1.00 14.17 -3.52
CA GLN A 92 2.43 13.90 -3.69
C GLN A 92 2.70 13.38 -5.09
N MET A 93 3.44 14.16 -5.86
CA MET A 93 3.78 13.82 -7.24
C MET A 93 5.29 13.87 -7.44
N SER A 94 5.85 12.81 -8.00
CA SER A 94 7.26 12.74 -8.37
C SER A 94 7.42 12.81 -9.88
N SER A 95 8.29 13.69 -10.37
CA SER A 95 8.60 13.75 -11.80
C SER A 95 9.37 12.51 -12.23
N LEU A 96 8.88 11.85 -13.27
CA LEU A 96 9.54 10.72 -13.94
C LEU A 96 10.26 11.14 -15.22
N THR A 97 10.43 12.44 -15.47
CA THR A 97 11.02 12.94 -16.72
C THR A 97 12.40 12.36 -16.96
N ASN A 98 13.29 12.41 -15.95
CA ASN A 98 14.66 11.95 -16.10
C ASN A 98 14.76 10.45 -16.42
N ILE A 99 14.01 9.62 -15.69
CA ILE A 99 14.07 8.17 -15.90
C ILE A 99 13.47 7.78 -17.26
N ARG A 100 12.40 8.48 -17.71
CA ARG A 100 11.80 8.27 -19.03
C ARG A 100 12.74 8.69 -20.17
N GLN A 101 13.44 9.81 -20.02
CA GLN A 101 14.45 10.26 -20.98
C GLN A 101 15.66 9.31 -21.04
N ALA A 102 15.99 8.66 -19.93
CA ALA A 102 17.01 7.62 -19.88
C ALA A 102 16.57 6.29 -20.52
N GLY A 103 15.28 6.14 -20.87
CA GLY A 103 14.74 4.99 -21.61
C GLY A 103 13.87 4.04 -20.79
N TRP A 104 13.52 4.36 -19.54
CA TRP A 104 12.56 3.57 -18.76
C TRP A 104 11.11 3.93 -19.12
N THR A 105 10.36 2.98 -19.64
CA THR A 105 9.00 3.21 -20.14
C THR A 105 7.93 2.41 -19.42
N GLU A 106 8.29 1.57 -18.44
CA GLU A 106 7.32 0.76 -17.72
C GLU A 106 6.39 1.61 -16.87
N VAL A 107 5.13 1.22 -16.85
CA VAL A 107 4.07 1.77 -16.02
C VAL A 107 3.33 0.61 -15.37
N LEU A 108 3.09 0.69 -14.06
CA LEU A 108 2.30 -0.26 -13.29
C LEU A 108 1.01 0.42 -12.85
N ASP A 109 -0.10 -0.29 -12.94
CA ASP A 109 -1.35 0.13 -12.33
C ASP A 109 -1.25 -0.02 -10.81
N THR A 110 -1.26 1.09 -10.09
CA THR A 110 -1.11 1.11 -8.62
C THR A 110 -2.27 0.39 -7.94
N GLU A 111 -3.50 0.53 -8.44
CA GLU A 111 -4.67 -0.09 -7.82
C GLU A 111 -4.63 -1.61 -8.00
N ALA A 112 -4.27 -2.09 -9.19
CA ALA A 112 -4.05 -3.51 -9.44
C ALA A 112 -2.88 -4.04 -8.59
N THR A 113 -1.76 -3.31 -8.53
CA THR A 113 -0.58 -3.71 -7.74
C THR A 113 -0.92 -3.89 -6.26
N VAL A 114 -1.71 -2.96 -5.67
CA VAL A 114 -2.13 -3.07 -4.26
C VAL A 114 -3.01 -4.30 -4.05
N THR A 115 -3.98 -4.54 -4.93
CA THR A 115 -4.86 -5.72 -4.87
C THR A 115 -4.07 -7.02 -5.00
N ASP A 116 -3.11 -7.08 -5.90
CA ASP A 116 -2.22 -8.25 -6.06
C ASP A 116 -1.36 -8.50 -4.82
N GLN A 117 -0.87 -7.44 -4.16
CA GLN A 117 -0.14 -7.59 -2.90
C GLN A 117 -1.04 -8.11 -1.77
N LEU A 118 -2.27 -7.61 -1.65
CA LEU A 118 -3.24 -8.14 -0.69
C LEU A 118 -3.54 -9.61 -0.97
N GLN A 119 -3.72 -10.01 -2.23
CA GLN A 119 -3.93 -11.40 -2.59
C GLN A 119 -2.74 -12.28 -2.18
N LYS A 120 -1.50 -11.83 -2.39
CA LYS A 120 -0.31 -12.56 -1.92
C LYS A 120 -0.27 -12.69 -0.39
N LEU A 121 -0.69 -11.67 0.34
CA LEU A 121 -0.79 -11.73 1.81
C LEU A 121 -1.85 -12.76 2.25
N ARG A 122 -2.99 -12.79 1.57
CA ARG A 122 -4.06 -13.78 1.77
C ARG A 122 -3.58 -15.19 1.47
N ASP A 123 -2.94 -15.43 0.32
CA ASP A 123 -2.40 -16.72 -0.09
C ASP A 123 -1.34 -17.24 0.91
N ASN A 124 -0.59 -16.34 1.51
CA ASN A 124 0.37 -16.63 2.56
C ASN A 124 -0.25 -16.74 3.97
N ARG A 125 -1.57 -16.61 4.09
CA ARG A 125 -2.30 -16.64 5.37
C ARG A 125 -1.81 -15.59 6.37
N ILE A 126 -1.51 -14.39 5.90
CA ILE A 126 -1.14 -13.25 6.74
C ILE A 126 -2.37 -12.40 7.04
N ILE A 127 -3.30 -12.30 6.09
CA ILE A 127 -4.61 -11.64 6.22
C ILE A 127 -5.72 -12.61 5.77
N PRO A 128 -7.00 -12.38 6.19
CA PRO A 128 -8.15 -13.18 5.80
C PRO A 128 -8.53 -13.06 4.33
#